data_076b231e51aa9f1ab4573d7c654cc055
#
_entry.id   076b231e51aa9f1ab4573d7c654cc055
#
_cell.length_a   1.000
_cell.length_b   1.000
_cell.length_c   1.000
_cell.angle_alpha   90.00
_cell.angle_beta   90.00
_cell.angle_gamma   90.00
#
_symmetry.space_group_name_H-M   'P 1'
#
loop_
_entity.id
_entity.type
_entity.pdbx_description
1 polymer ?
#
loop_
_entity_poly.entity_id
_entity_poly.type
_entity_poly.pdbx_seq_one_letter_code
_entity_poly.pdbx_strand_id
1 'polypeptide(L)'
;SATLFSSLFNIVFDYILMFPLGLSMEGAALATALSPVIGIAICCIHFQSKKSTIRLKPILPSFRRLLYCCQVGVSSFVGEISSGVITVVFNMLILGLAGNTGVAAYGVVANTSLVAVALFNGIAQGSQPLISESYSKGNHKNITTYLKMAVTITIGVAILLVVCIYLYAPAITAVFNGEGNQVLASYAENGLRLYFIGFLFAGMNIVGTAILSSIESAKYAFFASISRGFVAIIIFAFVLSALLGLNGVWLAFPAAEFVTMLITLYGLVKAIRK
;
A
#
# COMPACT_ATOMS: atom_id res chain seq x y z
N SER A 1 -11.73 1.48 15.81
CA SER A 1 -13.20 1.37 15.73
C SER A 1 -13.79 2.35 14.73
N ALA A 2 -13.43 3.66 14.75
CA ALA A 2 -13.99 4.67 13.81
C ALA A 2 -13.84 4.26 12.34
N THR A 3 -12.67 3.77 11.94
CA THR A 3 -12.38 3.30 10.58
C THR A 3 -13.27 2.12 10.17
N LEU A 4 -13.47 1.14 11.09
CA LEU A 4 -14.34 0.00 10.82
C LEU A 4 -15.80 0.43 10.63
N PHE A 5 -16.30 1.33 11.48
CA PHE A 5 -17.65 1.87 11.32
C PHE A 5 -17.80 2.68 10.02
N SER A 6 -16.82 3.50 9.69
CA SER A 6 -16.80 4.27 8.45
C SER A 6 -16.81 3.35 7.22
N SER A 7 -16.00 2.28 7.21
CA SER A 7 -15.96 1.31 6.11
C SER A 7 -17.26 0.50 6.01
N LEU A 8 -17.80 0.06 7.14
CA LEU A 8 -19.08 -0.66 7.15
C LEU A 8 -20.23 0.23 6.65
N PHE A 9 -20.25 1.49 7.10
CA PHE A 9 -21.19 2.49 6.61
C PHE A 9 -21.06 2.66 5.09
N ASN A 10 -19.84 2.77 4.57
CA ASN A 10 -19.62 2.88 3.13
C ASN A 10 -20.28 1.73 2.37
N ILE A 11 -20.00 0.48 2.76
CA ILE A 11 -20.56 -0.72 2.10
C ILE A 11 -22.10 -0.72 2.12
N VAL A 12 -22.69 -0.41 3.28
CA VAL A 12 -24.15 -0.41 3.43
C VAL A 12 -24.80 0.72 2.62
N PHE A 13 -24.19 1.91 2.65
CA PHE A 13 -24.73 3.07 1.93
C PHE A 13 -24.49 2.97 0.42
N ASP A 14 -23.37 2.38 -0.03
CA ASP A 14 -23.18 2.04 -1.45
C ASP A 14 -24.36 1.21 -1.96
N TYR A 15 -24.70 0.14 -1.24
CA TYR A 15 -25.82 -0.72 -1.61
C TYR A 15 -27.15 0.03 -1.64
N ILE A 16 -27.46 0.81 -0.57
CA ILE A 16 -28.75 1.52 -0.44
C ILE A 16 -28.88 2.62 -1.49
N LEU A 17 -27.85 3.39 -1.74
CA LEU A 17 -27.90 4.51 -2.69
C LEU A 17 -27.91 4.04 -4.15
N MET A 18 -27.17 2.96 -4.44
CA MET A 18 -27.09 2.44 -5.82
C MET A 18 -28.37 1.70 -6.24
N PHE A 19 -28.90 0.80 -5.40
CA PHE A 19 -29.98 -0.10 -5.79
C PHE A 19 -31.39 0.41 -5.38
N PRO A 20 -31.73 0.58 -4.10
CA PRO A 20 -33.05 1.04 -3.69
C PRO A 20 -33.41 2.47 -4.14
N LEU A 21 -32.43 3.39 -4.11
CA LEU A 21 -32.63 4.79 -4.49
C LEU A 21 -32.31 5.06 -5.98
N GLY A 22 -31.76 4.10 -6.72
CA GLY A 22 -31.52 4.18 -8.15
C GLY A 22 -30.49 5.23 -8.57
N LEU A 23 -29.66 5.74 -7.66
CA LEU A 23 -28.65 6.77 -7.94
C LEU A 23 -27.42 6.23 -8.68
N SER A 24 -27.35 4.91 -8.94
CA SER A 24 -26.27 4.29 -9.71
C SER A 24 -24.87 4.76 -9.26
N MET A 25 -24.04 5.25 -10.17
CA MET A 25 -22.67 5.71 -9.89
C MET A 25 -22.61 6.96 -8.98
N GLU A 26 -23.61 7.83 -9.04
CA GLU A 26 -23.70 9.00 -8.17
C GLU A 26 -23.91 8.59 -6.72
N GLY A 27 -24.73 7.54 -6.50
CA GLY A 27 -24.94 6.96 -5.17
C GLY A 27 -23.66 6.41 -4.55
N ALA A 28 -22.85 5.67 -5.33
CA ALA A 28 -21.56 5.18 -4.88
C ALA A 28 -20.58 6.33 -4.52
N ALA A 29 -20.54 7.38 -5.36
CA ALA A 29 -19.71 8.55 -5.10
C ALA A 29 -20.13 9.26 -3.80
N LEU A 30 -21.44 9.41 -3.55
CA LEU A 30 -21.98 10.01 -2.32
C LEU A 30 -21.66 9.17 -1.08
N ALA A 31 -21.82 7.85 -1.12
CA ALA A 31 -21.48 6.97 0.00
C ALA A 31 -19.98 7.06 0.35
N THR A 32 -19.13 7.05 -0.68
CA THR A 32 -17.68 7.20 -0.52
C THR A 32 -17.31 8.56 0.07
N ALA A 33 -17.98 9.64 -0.32
CA ALA A 33 -17.74 10.98 0.23
C ALA A 33 -18.24 11.13 1.68
N LEU A 34 -19.36 10.49 2.04
CA LEU A 34 -19.95 10.57 3.40
C LEU A 34 -19.20 9.69 4.41
N SER A 35 -18.60 8.59 3.98
CA SER A 35 -17.91 7.65 4.85
C SER A 35 -16.81 8.28 5.73
N PRO A 36 -15.90 9.13 5.23
CA PRO A 36 -14.92 9.82 6.06
C PRO A 36 -15.55 10.80 7.06
N VAL A 37 -16.68 11.44 6.69
CA VAL A 37 -17.40 12.37 7.56
C VAL A 37 -17.91 11.65 8.83
N ILE A 38 -18.42 10.44 8.67
CA ILE A 38 -18.86 9.61 9.79
C ILE A 38 -17.66 9.19 10.66
N GLY A 39 -16.56 8.80 10.00
CA GLY A 39 -15.31 8.51 10.71
C GLY A 39 -14.85 9.68 11.59
N ILE A 40 -14.88 10.90 11.03
CA ILE A 40 -14.55 12.14 11.75
C ILE A 40 -15.54 12.39 12.91
N ALA A 41 -16.83 12.21 12.68
CA ALA A 41 -17.84 12.40 13.73
C ALA A 41 -17.60 11.47 14.93
N ILE A 42 -17.30 10.19 14.68
CA ILE A 42 -16.96 9.22 15.73
C ILE A 42 -15.67 9.63 16.48
N CYS A 43 -14.66 10.11 15.75
CA CYS A 43 -13.44 10.63 16.37
C CYS A 43 -13.73 11.86 17.26
N CYS A 44 -14.57 12.79 16.80
CA CYS A 44 -14.96 13.97 17.57
C CYS A 44 -15.67 13.59 18.86
N ILE A 45 -16.55 12.60 18.84
CA ILE A 45 -17.20 12.07 20.05
C ILE A 45 -16.15 11.51 21.03
N HIS A 46 -15.12 10.82 20.51
CA HIS A 46 -14.04 10.31 21.34
C HIS A 46 -13.22 11.43 22.01
N PHE A 47 -12.97 12.54 21.30
CA PHE A 47 -12.27 13.70 21.89
C PHE A 47 -13.01 14.32 23.07
N GLN A 48 -14.34 14.27 23.09
CA GLN A 48 -15.15 14.76 24.20
C GLN A 48 -15.21 13.77 25.38
N SER A 49 -14.79 12.52 25.15
CA SER A 49 -14.79 11.49 26.19
C SER A 49 -13.69 11.74 27.24
N LYS A 50 -14.01 11.49 28.51
CA LYS A 50 -13.06 11.54 29.65
C LYS A 50 -11.89 10.55 29.49
N LYS A 51 -12.02 9.56 28.60
CA LYS A 51 -10.98 8.57 28.30
C LYS A 51 -9.94 9.06 27.29
N SER A 52 -10.17 10.22 26.65
CA SER A 52 -9.22 10.80 25.70
C SER A 52 -8.01 11.38 26.43
N THR A 53 -6.83 10.93 26.05
CA THR A 53 -5.54 11.48 26.52
C THR A 53 -5.13 12.73 25.73
N ILE A 54 -5.76 12.96 24.58
CA ILE A 54 -5.46 14.08 23.68
C ILE A 54 -6.42 15.23 24.03
N ARG A 55 -5.86 16.37 24.44
CA ARG A 55 -6.60 17.60 24.70
C ARG A 55 -6.25 18.64 23.65
N LEU A 56 -7.24 19.14 22.94
CA LEU A 56 -7.08 20.26 22.01
C LEU A 56 -6.78 21.52 22.82
N LYS A 57 -5.58 22.07 22.65
CA LYS A 57 -5.23 23.39 23.16
C LYS A 57 -5.03 24.32 21.98
N PRO A 58 -5.63 25.51 21.96
CA PRO A 58 -5.37 26.52 20.92
C PRO A 58 -3.95 27.05 21.09
N ILE A 59 -3.02 26.48 20.37
CA ILE A 59 -1.61 26.90 20.35
C ILE A 59 -1.28 27.29 18.92
N LEU A 60 -0.70 28.46 18.71
CA LEU A 60 -0.21 28.88 17.40
C LEU A 60 0.87 27.91 16.93
N PRO A 61 0.74 27.33 15.73
CA PRO A 61 1.71 26.38 15.21
C PRO A 61 3.05 27.07 15.00
N SER A 62 4.11 26.50 15.56
CA SER A 62 5.47 26.94 15.26
C SER A 62 5.87 26.47 13.87
N PHE A 63 6.31 27.40 13.01
CA PHE A 63 6.75 27.09 11.64
C PHE A 63 7.84 26.01 11.60
N ARG A 64 8.76 26.01 12.56
CA ARG A 64 9.81 24.99 12.67
C ARG A 64 9.24 23.60 12.96
N ARG A 65 8.22 23.48 13.82
CA ARG A 65 7.55 22.20 14.10
C ARG A 65 6.75 21.71 12.89
N LEU A 66 6.10 22.64 12.18
CA LEU A 66 5.38 22.32 10.95
C LEU A 66 6.33 21.75 9.88
N LEU A 67 7.48 22.39 9.66
CA LEU A 67 8.51 21.87 8.75
C LEU A 67 9.00 20.49 9.13
N TYR A 68 9.20 20.23 10.42
CA TYR A 68 9.60 18.90 10.90
C TYR A 68 8.52 17.83 10.61
N CYS A 69 7.26 18.15 10.88
CA CYS A 69 6.15 17.25 10.52
C CYS A 69 6.09 16.99 9.01
N CYS A 70 6.28 18.01 8.18
CA CYS A 70 6.36 17.85 6.74
C CYS A 70 7.52 16.94 6.32
N GLN A 71 8.71 17.10 6.90
CA GLN A 71 9.87 16.25 6.62
C GLN A 71 9.61 14.78 6.92
N VAL A 72 8.95 14.48 8.03
CA VAL A 72 8.56 13.10 8.37
C VAL A 72 7.51 12.55 7.41
N GLY A 73 6.55 13.40 7.00
CA GLY A 73 5.47 13.04 6.08
C GLY A 73 5.89 12.87 4.61
N VAL A 74 7.03 13.45 4.19
CA VAL A 74 7.47 13.42 2.77
C VAL A 74 7.62 11.99 2.26
N SER A 75 8.10 11.03 3.05
CA SER A 75 8.26 9.63 2.62
C SER A 75 6.91 8.97 2.29
N SER A 76 5.87 9.25 3.07
CA SER A 76 4.52 8.75 2.81
C SER A 76 3.89 9.42 1.60
N PHE A 77 4.05 10.74 1.46
CA PHE A 77 3.60 11.50 0.30
C PHE A 77 4.23 10.98 -1.00
N VAL A 78 5.54 10.74 -1.01
CA VAL A 78 6.25 10.14 -2.14
C VAL A 78 5.68 8.75 -2.45
N GLY A 79 5.37 7.94 -1.43
CA GLY A 79 4.76 6.63 -1.60
C GLY A 79 3.40 6.68 -2.30
N GLU A 80 2.53 7.62 -1.93
CA GLU A 80 1.21 7.79 -2.55
C GLU A 80 1.30 8.26 -4.01
N ILE A 81 2.12 9.28 -4.29
CA ILE A 81 2.34 9.74 -5.68
C ILE A 81 2.93 8.62 -6.55
N SER A 82 3.83 7.84 -5.99
CA SER A 82 4.49 6.73 -6.67
C SER A 82 3.49 5.72 -7.21
N SER A 83 2.44 5.43 -6.46
CA SER A 83 1.37 4.52 -6.88
C SER A 83 0.70 4.98 -8.18
N GLY A 84 0.42 6.28 -8.29
CA GLY A 84 -0.10 6.88 -9.53
C GLY A 84 0.89 6.80 -10.70
N VAL A 85 2.16 7.12 -10.45
CA VAL A 85 3.21 7.07 -11.48
C VAL A 85 3.39 5.64 -12.01
N ILE A 86 3.44 4.63 -11.13
CA ILE A 86 3.52 3.22 -11.51
C ILE A 86 2.34 2.85 -12.43
N THR A 87 1.13 3.23 -12.03
CA THR A 87 -0.08 2.93 -12.81
C THR A 87 0.01 3.55 -14.21
N VAL A 88 0.43 4.79 -14.34
CA VAL A 88 0.57 5.47 -15.64
C VAL A 88 1.65 4.80 -16.50
N VAL A 89 2.84 4.55 -15.95
CA VAL A 89 3.96 3.94 -16.68
C VAL A 89 3.59 2.53 -17.16
N PHE A 90 2.99 1.71 -16.29
CA PHE A 90 2.58 0.36 -16.66
C PHE A 90 1.48 0.37 -17.74
N ASN A 91 0.45 1.22 -17.60
CA ASN A 91 -0.58 1.36 -18.61
C ASN A 91 -0.01 1.77 -19.98
N MET A 92 0.92 2.73 -20.02
CA MET A 92 1.56 3.16 -21.27
C MET A 92 2.35 2.03 -21.93
N LEU A 93 3.18 1.32 -21.17
CA LEU A 93 3.99 0.23 -21.69
C LEU A 93 3.13 -0.96 -22.16
N ILE A 94 2.13 -1.33 -21.37
CA ILE A 94 1.23 -2.45 -21.68
C ILE A 94 0.34 -2.11 -22.88
N LEU A 95 -0.15 -0.88 -22.98
CA LEU A 95 -0.93 -0.43 -24.14
C LEU A 95 -0.14 -0.56 -25.44
N GLY A 96 1.15 -0.20 -25.41
CA GLY A 96 2.03 -0.34 -26.57
C GLY A 96 2.38 -1.79 -26.93
N LEU A 97 2.41 -2.71 -25.96
CA LEU A 97 2.81 -4.11 -26.16
C LEU A 97 1.63 -5.07 -26.44
N ALA A 98 0.50 -4.86 -25.78
CA ALA A 98 -0.61 -5.80 -25.77
C ALA A 98 -1.99 -5.13 -26.00
N GLY A 99 -2.02 -3.84 -26.31
CA GLY A 99 -3.24 -3.09 -26.59
C GLY A 99 -4.18 -3.01 -25.38
N ASN A 100 -5.45 -2.70 -25.66
CA ASN A 100 -6.48 -2.53 -24.62
C ASN A 100 -6.73 -3.80 -23.80
N THR A 101 -6.60 -4.97 -24.39
CA THR A 101 -6.75 -6.26 -23.69
C THR A 101 -5.65 -6.44 -22.63
N GLY A 102 -4.42 -6.01 -22.93
CA GLY A 102 -3.33 -6.00 -21.96
C GLY A 102 -3.58 -5.04 -20.80
N VAL A 103 -4.10 -3.83 -21.10
CA VAL A 103 -4.48 -2.85 -20.07
C VAL A 103 -5.59 -3.38 -19.17
N ALA A 104 -6.60 -4.05 -19.75
CA ALA A 104 -7.66 -4.71 -18.97
C ALA A 104 -7.10 -5.82 -18.06
N ALA A 105 -6.16 -6.62 -18.56
CA ALA A 105 -5.45 -7.63 -17.75
C ALA A 105 -4.65 -7.00 -16.60
N TYR A 106 -3.99 -5.85 -16.84
CA TYR A 106 -3.33 -5.09 -15.78
C TYR A 106 -4.32 -4.58 -14.74
N GLY A 107 -5.52 -4.19 -15.14
CA GLY A 107 -6.61 -3.83 -14.23
C GLY A 107 -6.92 -4.95 -13.22
N VAL A 108 -6.94 -6.22 -13.66
CA VAL A 108 -7.11 -7.39 -12.77
C VAL A 108 -5.95 -7.48 -11.77
N VAL A 109 -4.71 -7.40 -12.26
CA VAL A 109 -3.50 -7.45 -11.41
C VAL A 109 -3.49 -6.30 -10.41
N ALA A 110 -3.77 -5.07 -10.86
CA ALA A 110 -3.76 -3.88 -10.01
C ALA A 110 -4.83 -3.96 -8.90
N ASN A 111 -6.08 -4.32 -9.24
CA ASN A 111 -7.14 -4.45 -8.25
C ASN A 111 -6.85 -5.56 -7.21
N THR A 112 -6.31 -6.69 -7.66
CA THR A 112 -5.88 -7.76 -6.75
C THR A 112 -4.74 -7.29 -5.84
N SER A 113 -3.83 -6.47 -6.37
CA SER A 113 -2.71 -5.90 -5.62
C SER A 113 -3.14 -4.96 -4.51
N LEU A 114 -4.27 -4.24 -4.65
CA LEU A 114 -4.82 -3.39 -3.60
C LEU A 114 -5.10 -4.18 -2.32
N VAL A 115 -5.60 -5.42 -2.43
CA VAL A 115 -5.83 -6.30 -1.28
C VAL A 115 -4.52 -6.63 -0.58
N ALA A 116 -3.49 -6.98 -1.34
CA ALA A 116 -2.16 -7.27 -0.79
C ALA A 116 -1.56 -6.06 -0.06
N VAL A 117 -1.61 -4.88 -0.69
CA VAL A 117 -1.13 -3.62 -0.09
C VAL A 117 -1.90 -3.29 1.18
N ALA A 118 -3.23 -3.49 1.21
CA ALA A 118 -4.05 -3.25 2.39
C ALA A 118 -3.64 -4.14 3.57
N LEU A 119 -3.34 -5.42 3.34
CA LEU A 119 -2.85 -6.34 4.37
C LEU A 119 -1.52 -5.87 4.97
N PHE A 120 -0.55 -5.49 4.14
CA PHE A 120 0.73 -4.99 4.63
C PHE A 120 0.62 -3.62 5.32
N ASN A 121 -0.25 -2.74 4.84
CA ASN A 121 -0.56 -1.48 5.53
C ASN A 121 -1.21 -1.74 6.90
N GLY A 122 -2.05 -2.78 7.03
CA GLY A 122 -2.61 -3.20 8.31
C GLY A 122 -1.53 -3.63 9.31
N ILE A 123 -0.54 -4.43 8.85
CA ILE A 123 0.62 -4.83 9.69
C ILE A 123 1.45 -3.59 10.09
N ALA A 124 1.72 -2.71 9.13
CA ALA A 124 2.45 -1.49 9.36
C ALA A 124 1.78 -0.60 10.42
N GLN A 125 0.50 -0.28 10.23
CA GLN A 125 -0.28 0.55 11.15
C GLN A 125 -0.46 -0.08 12.53
N GLY A 126 -0.55 -1.40 12.62
CA GLY A 126 -0.62 -2.11 13.90
C GLY A 126 0.71 -2.10 14.67
N SER A 127 1.84 -2.15 13.97
CA SER A 127 3.18 -2.15 14.59
C SER A 127 3.69 -0.75 14.94
N GLN A 128 3.31 0.28 14.19
CA GLN A 128 3.77 1.66 14.37
C GLN A 128 3.62 2.20 15.80
N PRO A 129 2.44 2.14 16.45
CA PRO A 129 2.28 2.70 17.80
C PRO A 129 3.16 2.00 18.83
N LEU A 130 3.32 0.67 18.75
CA LEU A 130 4.13 -0.10 19.68
C LEU A 130 5.62 0.24 19.57
N ILE A 131 6.09 0.41 18.33
CA ILE A 131 7.49 0.75 18.05
C ILE A 131 7.76 2.21 18.42
N SER A 132 6.87 3.14 18.08
CA SER A 132 7.00 4.56 18.42
C SER A 132 6.99 4.79 19.94
N GLU A 133 6.11 4.11 20.68
CA GLU A 133 6.08 4.18 22.14
C GLU A 133 7.38 3.64 22.75
N SER A 134 7.88 2.49 22.26
CA SER A 134 9.13 1.90 22.73
C SER A 134 10.34 2.78 22.42
N TYR A 135 10.33 3.43 21.24
CA TYR A 135 11.37 4.39 20.84
C TYR A 135 11.37 5.61 21.76
N SER A 136 10.21 6.19 22.04
CA SER A 136 10.09 7.34 22.95
C SER A 136 10.56 7.03 24.37
N LYS A 137 10.44 5.78 24.82
CA LYS A 137 10.90 5.30 26.13
C LYS A 137 12.36 4.84 26.15
N GLY A 138 13.06 4.87 25.00
CA GLY A 138 14.44 4.38 24.87
C GLY A 138 14.59 2.86 25.06
N ASN A 139 13.53 2.07 24.88
CA ASN A 139 13.54 0.63 25.11
C ASN A 139 13.90 -0.14 23.83
N HIS A 140 15.20 -0.22 23.53
CA HIS A 140 15.71 -0.89 22.33
C HIS A 140 15.37 -2.38 22.26
N LYS A 141 15.23 -3.06 23.40
CA LYS A 141 14.85 -4.49 23.44
C LYS A 141 13.44 -4.70 22.89
N ASN A 142 12.49 -3.86 23.29
CA ASN A 142 11.13 -3.94 22.80
C ASN A 142 11.03 -3.57 21.32
N ILE A 143 11.76 -2.55 20.87
CA ILE A 143 11.83 -2.18 19.43
C ILE A 143 12.26 -3.39 18.60
N THR A 144 13.34 -4.06 18.99
CA THR A 144 13.86 -5.24 18.28
C THR A 144 12.85 -6.40 18.29
N THR A 145 12.16 -6.60 19.41
CA THR A 145 11.13 -7.65 19.53
C THR A 145 9.94 -7.38 18.60
N TYR A 146 9.38 -6.17 18.64
CA TYR A 146 8.25 -5.79 17.78
C TYR A 146 8.64 -5.76 16.31
N LEU A 147 9.85 -5.34 15.97
CA LEU A 147 10.36 -5.42 14.60
C LEU A 147 10.42 -6.87 14.12
N LYS A 148 10.99 -7.78 14.91
CA LYS A 148 11.06 -9.21 14.55
C LYS A 148 9.65 -9.79 14.34
N MET A 149 8.70 -9.48 15.23
CA MET A 149 7.31 -9.92 15.09
C MET A 149 6.68 -9.38 13.81
N ALA A 150 6.81 -8.08 13.54
CA ALA A 150 6.27 -7.46 12.34
C ALA A 150 6.86 -8.08 11.06
N VAL A 151 8.19 -8.28 11.02
CA VAL A 151 8.87 -8.92 9.89
C VAL A 151 8.41 -10.37 9.70
N THR A 152 8.30 -11.16 10.76
CA THR A 152 7.85 -12.56 10.68
C THR A 152 6.43 -12.65 10.15
N ILE A 153 5.52 -11.82 10.65
CA ILE A 153 4.12 -11.78 10.17
C ILE A 153 4.10 -11.33 8.70
N THR A 154 4.88 -10.32 8.34
CA THR A 154 4.97 -9.82 6.96
C THR A 154 5.42 -10.91 5.99
N ILE A 155 6.47 -11.66 6.33
CA ILE A 155 6.96 -12.78 5.51
C ILE A 155 5.89 -13.89 5.41
N GLY A 156 5.26 -14.25 6.53
CA GLY A 156 4.19 -15.25 6.52
C GLY A 156 3.02 -14.87 5.62
N VAL A 157 2.54 -13.63 5.73
CA VAL A 157 1.47 -13.10 4.87
C VAL A 157 1.90 -13.01 3.40
N ALA A 158 3.14 -12.60 3.13
CA ALA A 158 3.67 -12.53 1.77
C ALA A 158 3.70 -13.90 1.09
N ILE A 159 4.21 -14.92 1.79
CA ILE A 159 4.24 -16.30 1.29
C ILE A 159 2.81 -16.81 1.06
N LEU A 160 1.91 -16.60 2.02
CA LEU A 160 0.52 -17.00 1.89
C LEU A 160 -0.14 -16.36 0.66
N LEU A 161 0.05 -15.05 0.45
CA LEU A 161 -0.48 -14.34 -0.71
C LEU A 161 0.05 -14.91 -2.03
N VAL A 162 1.37 -15.12 -2.13
CA VAL A 162 1.97 -15.68 -3.34
C VAL A 162 1.41 -17.08 -3.62
N VAL A 163 1.34 -17.94 -2.62
CA VAL A 163 0.78 -19.30 -2.77
C VAL A 163 -0.68 -19.24 -3.20
N CYS A 164 -1.51 -18.39 -2.56
CA CYS A 164 -2.91 -18.21 -2.94
C CYS A 164 -3.05 -17.73 -4.39
N ILE A 165 -2.25 -16.78 -4.82
CA ILE A 165 -2.30 -16.29 -6.20
C ILE A 165 -1.88 -17.37 -7.20
N TYR A 166 -0.82 -18.13 -6.91
CA TYR A 166 -0.40 -19.21 -7.80
C TYR A 166 -1.47 -20.29 -7.97
N LEU A 167 -2.19 -20.63 -6.90
CA LEU A 167 -3.25 -21.66 -6.92
C LEU A 167 -4.55 -21.13 -7.54
N TYR A 168 -4.92 -19.89 -7.26
CA TYR A 168 -6.24 -19.34 -7.59
C TYR A 168 -6.22 -18.27 -8.68
N ALA A 169 -5.11 -18.04 -9.38
CA ALA A 169 -5.04 -17.05 -10.47
C ALA A 169 -6.16 -17.20 -11.51
N PRO A 170 -6.51 -18.41 -12.01
CA PRO A 170 -7.61 -18.56 -12.96
C PRO A 170 -8.97 -18.18 -12.36
N ALA A 171 -9.24 -18.55 -11.11
CA ALA A 171 -10.49 -18.20 -10.43
C ALA A 171 -10.61 -16.69 -10.19
N ILE A 172 -9.52 -16.03 -9.78
CA ILE A 172 -9.46 -14.57 -9.62
C ILE A 172 -9.71 -13.88 -10.95
N THR A 173 -9.04 -14.33 -12.01
CA THR A 173 -9.21 -13.76 -13.35
C THR A 173 -10.64 -13.93 -13.84
N ALA A 174 -11.29 -15.08 -13.59
CA ALA A 174 -12.67 -15.34 -14.01
C ALA A 174 -13.68 -14.36 -13.38
N VAL A 175 -13.44 -13.89 -12.16
CA VAL A 175 -14.30 -12.88 -11.50
C VAL A 175 -14.30 -11.56 -12.27
N PHE A 176 -13.19 -11.18 -12.88
CA PHE A 176 -13.04 -9.92 -13.62
C PHE A 176 -13.30 -10.08 -15.14
N ASN A 177 -13.32 -11.30 -15.65
CA ASN A 177 -13.46 -11.63 -17.06
C ASN A 177 -14.88 -12.13 -17.38
N GLY A 178 -15.88 -11.30 -17.16
CA GLY A 178 -17.29 -11.65 -17.39
C GLY A 178 -17.63 -12.01 -18.86
N GLU A 179 -16.84 -11.51 -19.82
CA GLU A 179 -17.02 -11.78 -21.25
C GLU A 179 -16.32 -13.07 -21.71
N GLY A 180 -15.57 -13.75 -20.85
CA GLY A 180 -14.88 -14.99 -21.19
C GLY A 180 -13.73 -14.83 -22.21
N ASN A 181 -13.11 -13.65 -22.29
CA ASN A 181 -12.03 -13.40 -23.24
C ASN A 181 -10.76 -14.19 -22.82
N GLN A 182 -10.40 -15.18 -23.64
CA GLN A 182 -9.28 -16.08 -23.38
C GLN A 182 -7.92 -15.36 -23.42
N VAL A 183 -7.75 -14.33 -24.26
CA VAL A 183 -6.50 -13.56 -24.34
C VAL A 183 -6.30 -12.74 -23.07
N LEU A 184 -7.36 -12.07 -22.60
CA LEU A 184 -7.34 -11.36 -21.32
C LEU A 184 -7.02 -12.31 -20.17
N ALA A 185 -7.65 -13.49 -20.12
CA ALA A 185 -7.38 -14.50 -19.10
C ALA A 185 -5.92 -14.91 -19.07
N SER A 186 -5.35 -15.24 -20.22
CA SER A 186 -3.94 -15.63 -20.34
C SER A 186 -2.99 -14.52 -19.85
N TYR A 187 -3.22 -13.26 -20.26
CA TYR A 187 -2.41 -12.14 -19.83
C TYR A 187 -2.54 -11.86 -18.33
N ALA A 188 -3.74 -11.90 -17.79
CA ALA A 188 -4.02 -11.65 -16.38
C ALA A 188 -3.45 -12.74 -15.47
N GLU A 189 -3.63 -14.01 -15.80
CA GLU A 189 -3.09 -15.12 -15.02
C GLU A 189 -1.56 -15.10 -14.96
N ASN A 190 -0.91 -14.90 -16.12
CA ASN A 190 0.54 -14.77 -16.18
C ASN A 190 1.02 -13.53 -15.42
N GLY A 191 0.33 -12.40 -15.60
CA GLY A 191 0.59 -11.16 -14.89
C GLY A 191 0.47 -11.34 -13.37
N LEU A 192 -0.59 -11.95 -12.87
CA LEU A 192 -0.78 -12.25 -11.45
C LEU A 192 0.38 -13.08 -10.91
N ARG A 193 0.76 -14.17 -11.58
CA ARG A 193 1.84 -15.05 -11.10
C ARG A 193 3.19 -14.33 -11.07
N LEU A 194 3.56 -13.59 -12.10
CA LEU A 194 4.85 -12.91 -12.16
C LEU A 194 4.90 -11.68 -11.25
N TYR A 195 3.87 -10.85 -11.26
CA TYR A 195 3.82 -9.61 -10.49
C TYR A 195 3.80 -9.88 -8.99
N PHE A 196 3.04 -10.89 -8.53
CA PHE A 196 2.87 -11.18 -7.11
C PHE A 196 4.13 -11.74 -6.43
N ILE A 197 5.12 -12.22 -7.18
CA ILE A 197 6.46 -12.50 -6.62
C ILE A 197 7.03 -11.25 -5.93
N GLY A 198 6.74 -10.08 -6.47
CA GLY A 198 7.17 -8.81 -5.91
C GLY A 198 6.64 -8.53 -4.49
N PHE A 199 5.51 -9.12 -4.11
CA PHE A 199 4.94 -8.93 -2.78
C PHE A 199 5.74 -9.61 -1.67
N LEU A 200 6.63 -10.56 -2.00
CA LEU A 200 7.63 -11.07 -1.04
C LEU A 200 8.55 -9.95 -0.55
N PHE A 201 8.84 -8.99 -1.40
CA PHE A 201 9.73 -7.86 -1.12
C PHE A 201 8.93 -6.61 -0.72
N ALA A 202 7.80 -6.36 -1.39
CA ALA A 202 6.96 -5.19 -1.16
C ALA A 202 6.42 -5.11 0.26
N GLY A 203 6.04 -6.24 0.85
CA GLY A 203 5.62 -6.30 2.25
C GLY A 203 6.69 -5.78 3.20
N MET A 204 7.94 -6.22 2.99
CA MET A 204 9.11 -5.75 3.77
C MET A 204 9.35 -4.26 3.58
N ASN A 205 9.15 -3.74 2.38
CA ASN A 205 9.31 -2.32 2.09
C ASN A 205 8.22 -1.48 2.74
N ILE A 206 6.94 -1.88 2.65
CA ILE A 206 5.82 -1.17 3.25
C ILE A 206 5.97 -1.11 4.78
N VAL A 207 6.17 -2.27 5.40
CA VAL A 207 6.30 -2.35 6.86
C VAL A 207 7.61 -1.70 7.34
N GLY A 208 8.71 -1.93 6.62
CA GLY A 208 10.01 -1.37 6.96
C GLY A 208 10.07 0.15 6.87
N THR A 209 9.50 0.76 5.83
CA THR A 209 9.44 2.24 5.72
C THR A 209 8.53 2.86 6.79
N ALA A 210 7.42 2.20 7.14
CA ALA A 210 6.56 2.61 8.24
C ALA A 210 7.29 2.60 9.59
N ILE A 211 8.08 1.55 9.85
CA ILE A 211 8.90 1.43 11.05
C ILE A 211 10.01 2.49 11.07
N LEU A 212 10.72 2.71 9.95
CA LEU A 212 11.73 3.76 9.83
C LEU A 212 11.16 5.15 10.13
N SER A 213 9.93 5.42 9.69
CA SER A 213 9.22 6.65 10.02
C SER A 213 8.88 6.73 11.51
N SER A 214 8.50 5.63 12.15
CA SER A 214 8.14 5.55 13.57
C SER A 214 9.31 5.79 14.53
N ILE A 215 10.55 5.49 14.07
CA ILE A 215 11.79 5.74 14.82
C ILE A 215 12.53 7.00 14.33
N GLU A 216 11.82 7.91 13.70
CA GLU A 216 12.30 9.20 13.21
C GLU A 216 13.48 9.12 12.22
N SER A 217 13.68 7.97 11.59
CA SER A 217 14.72 7.75 10.58
C SER A 217 14.25 8.11 9.16
N ALA A 218 13.67 9.31 9.02
CA ALA A 218 13.01 9.80 7.80
C ALA A 218 13.88 9.72 6.53
N LYS A 219 15.20 9.89 6.65
CA LYS A 219 16.12 9.82 5.49
C LYS A 219 16.06 8.47 4.80
N TYR A 220 16.13 7.36 5.55
CA TYR A 220 16.10 6.01 4.97
C TYR A 220 14.73 5.65 4.43
N ALA A 221 13.65 6.06 5.12
CA ALA A 221 12.29 5.91 4.62
C ALA A 221 12.10 6.65 3.30
N PHE A 222 12.61 7.86 3.18
CA PHE A 222 12.56 8.68 1.95
C PHE A 222 13.31 8.03 0.79
N PHE A 223 14.56 7.58 1.00
CA PHE A 223 15.32 6.90 -0.06
C PHE A 223 14.64 5.60 -0.52
N ALA A 224 14.09 4.81 0.41
CA ALA A 224 13.33 3.62 0.06
C ALA A 224 12.08 3.97 -0.74
N SER A 225 11.33 4.99 -0.35
CA SER A 225 10.11 5.43 -1.07
C SER A 225 10.42 5.95 -2.48
N ILE A 226 11.48 6.75 -2.65
CA ILE A 226 11.90 7.22 -3.99
C ILE A 226 12.39 6.07 -4.85
N SER A 227 13.20 5.15 -4.32
CA SER A 227 13.67 3.99 -5.06
C SER A 227 12.49 3.18 -5.57
N ARG A 228 11.58 2.81 -4.68
CA ARG A 228 10.40 2.01 -4.98
C ARG A 228 9.48 2.68 -6.00
N GLY A 229 9.19 3.95 -5.80
CA GLY A 229 8.13 4.64 -6.53
C GLY A 229 8.54 5.27 -7.84
N PHE A 230 9.82 5.59 -8.01
CA PHE A 230 10.28 6.33 -9.18
C PHE A 230 11.49 5.68 -9.82
N VAL A 231 12.61 5.57 -9.10
CA VAL A 231 13.89 5.22 -9.73
C VAL A 231 13.91 3.77 -10.18
N ALA A 232 13.75 2.84 -9.25
CA ALA A 232 13.86 1.41 -9.58
C ALA A 232 12.73 0.96 -10.49
N ILE A 233 11.48 1.34 -10.20
CA ILE A 233 10.32 0.87 -10.98
C ILE A 233 10.36 1.36 -12.43
N ILE A 234 10.72 2.62 -12.66
CA ILE A 234 10.80 3.20 -14.01
C ILE A 234 11.93 2.52 -14.79
N ILE A 235 13.12 2.40 -14.18
CA ILE A 235 14.27 1.76 -14.86
C ILE A 235 13.93 0.33 -15.23
N PHE A 236 13.45 -0.47 -14.27
CA PHE A 236 13.11 -1.87 -14.55
C PHE A 236 11.94 -2.02 -15.52
N ALA A 237 10.92 -1.15 -15.45
CA ALA A 237 9.79 -1.19 -16.37
C ALA A 237 10.25 -0.99 -17.82
N PHE A 238 11.09 0.00 -18.10
CA PHE A 238 11.60 0.23 -19.46
C PHE A 238 12.62 -0.82 -19.90
N VAL A 239 13.58 -1.19 -19.05
CA VAL A 239 14.61 -2.15 -19.40
C VAL A 239 14.03 -3.55 -19.62
N LEU A 240 13.23 -4.05 -18.67
CA LEU A 240 12.67 -5.38 -18.79
C LEU A 240 11.58 -5.48 -19.86
N SER A 241 10.78 -4.43 -20.07
CA SER A 241 9.82 -4.42 -21.18
C SER A 241 10.49 -4.49 -22.54
N ALA A 242 11.63 -3.83 -22.72
CA ALA A 242 12.41 -3.90 -23.96
C ALA A 242 13.04 -5.28 -24.19
N LEU A 243 13.42 -5.99 -23.10
CA LEU A 243 14.07 -7.31 -23.19
C LEU A 243 13.07 -8.47 -23.29
N LEU A 244 11.99 -8.42 -22.55
CA LEU A 244 11.05 -9.55 -22.34
C LEU A 244 9.60 -9.22 -22.73
N GLY A 245 9.35 -8.06 -23.34
CA GLY A 245 8.03 -7.61 -23.72
C GLY A 245 7.07 -7.51 -22.52
N LEU A 246 5.85 -8.01 -22.66
CA LEU A 246 4.83 -7.96 -21.62
C LEU A 246 5.25 -8.65 -20.32
N ASN A 247 5.95 -9.77 -20.40
CA ASN A 247 6.47 -10.48 -19.22
C ASN A 247 7.50 -9.62 -18.46
N GLY A 248 8.27 -8.81 -19.18
CA GLY A 248 9.21 -7.87 -18.59
C GLY A 248 8.50 -6.77 -17.77
N VAL A 249 7.35 -6.30 -18.24
CA VAL A 249 6.54 -5.34 -17.47
C VAL A 249 6.07 -5.96 -16.15
N TRP A 250 5.58 -7.22 -16.17
CA TRP A 250 5.18 -7.92 -14.95
C TRP A 250 6.33 -8.13 -13.97
N LEU A 251 7.54 -8.44 -14.47
CA LEU A 251 8.73 -8.65 -13.65
C LEU A 251 9.38 -7.35 -13.15
N ALA A 252 9.03 -6.20 -13.72
CA ALA A 252 9.58 -4.92 -13.30
C ALA A 252 9.24 -4.60 -11.85
N PHE A 253 8.03 -4.92 -11.39
CA PHE A 253 7.62 -4.71 -10.00
C PHE A 253 8.44 -5.57 -9.02
N PRO A 254 8.56 -6.91 -9.17
CA PRO A 254 9.45 -7.72 -8.35
C PRO A 254 10.89 -7.22 -8.29
N ALA A 255 11.46 -6.85 -9.43
CA ALA A 255 12.84 -6.37 -9.51
C ALA A 255 13.03 -5.05 -8.75
N ALA A 256 12.12 -4.10 -8.92
CA ALA A 256 12.15 -2.82 -8.22
C ALA A 256 11.97 -2.98 -6.71
N GLU A 257 11.04 -3.81 -6.28
CA GLU A 257 10.79 -4.07 -4.86
C GLU A 257 11.96 -4.81 -4.21
N PHE A 258 12.63 -5.72 -4.93
CA PHE A 258 13.83 -6.39 -4.44
C PHE A 258 14.97 -5.41 -4.16
N VAL A 259 15.29 -4.52 -5.11
CA VAL A 259 16.34 -3.50 -4.91
C VAL A 259 15.98 -2.56 -3.76
N THR A 260 14.72 -2.15 -3.69
CA THR A 260 14.25 -1.29 -2.59
C THR A 260 14.34 -2.00 -1.24
N MET A 261 14.07 -3.30 -1.18
CA MET A 261 14.19 -4.08 0.05
C MET A 261 15.62 -4.02 0.61
N LEU A 262 16.65 -4.06 -0.24
CA LEU A 262 18.04 -3.93 0.21
C LEU A 262 18.28 -2.56 0.87
N ILE A 263 17.74 -1.48 0.30
CA ILE A 263 17.82 -0.12 0.86
C ILE A 263 17.08 -0.06 2.21
N THR A 264 15.88 -0.63 2.28
CA THR A 264 15.04 -0.66 3.48
C THR A 264 15.73 -1.42 4.63
N LEU A 265 16.27 -2.59 4.33
CA LEU A 265 17.01 -3.41 5.30
C LEU A 265 18.27 -2.69 5.80
N TYR A 266 19.04 -2.08 4.91
CA TYR A 266 20.18 -1.26 5.29
C TYR A 266 19.78 -0.12 6.23
N GLY A 267 18.69 0.57 5.92
CA GLY A 267 18.14 1.64 6.75
C GLY A 267 17.74 1.15 8.14
N LEU A 268 17.02 0.02 8.23
CA LEU A 268 16.59 -0.58 9.50
C LEU A 268 17.79 -0.99 10.37
N VAL A 269 18.76 -1.68 9.79
CA VAL A 269 19.95 -2.11 10.54
C VAL A 269 20.73 -0.91 11.08
N LYS A 270 20.88 0.16 10.29
CA LYS A 270 21.63 1.35 10.71
C LYS A 270 20.86 2.20 11.72
N ALA A 271 19.54 2.25 11.62
CA ALA A 271 18.70 3.02 12.54
C ALA A 271 18.58 2.38 13.93
N ILE A 272 18.60 1.03 14.01
CA ILE A 272 18.50 0.30 15.29
C ILE A 272 19.84 0.23 16.03
N ARG A 273 20.95 0.31 15.30
CA ARG A 273 22.30 0.31 15.93
C ARG A 273 22.72 1.66 16.56
N LYS A 274 21.94 2.70 16.32
CA LYS A 274 22.08 4.01 16.97
C LYS A 274 21.35 4.06 18.30
#